data_d4d03b6bcc01423f0e74eb6cbbbe4846
#
_entry.id   d4d03b6bcc01423f0e74eb6cbbbe4846
#
_cell.length_a   1.000
_cell.length_b   1.000
_cell.length_c   1.000
_cell.angle_alpha   90.00
_cell.angle_beta   90.00
_cell.angle_gamma   90.00
#
_symmetry.space_group_name_H-M   'P 1'
#
loop_
_entity.id
_entity.type
_entity.pdbx_description
1 polymer ?
#
loop_
_entity_poly.entity_id
_entity_poly.type
_entity_poly.pdbx_seq_one_letter_code
_entity_poly.pdbx_strand_id
1 'polypeptide(L)'
;MASAALRWDIIELLFFAYRDFVGDADHELEAFGFGRAHHRVLHFVHRYPGLKVADLLDVLRITKQSLGRVLKQLLDEGYIVQKAGNNDRRQRLLFATPKGEALVAKLAGLQTDRLNRALRGIEPAGLETIRQFLRAMIDHDDPDKVLQTILAADTTRKE
;
A
#
# COMPACT_ATOMS: atom_id res chain seq x y z
N MET A 1 10.13 14.58 37.03
CA MET A 1 9.38 14.50 35.75
C MET A 1 8.26 13.49 35.93
N ALA A 2 7.04 13.90 35.74
CA ALA A 2 5.94 12.93 35.66
C ALA A 2 6.16 12.06 34.43
N SER A 3 6.27 10.75 34.60
CA SER A 3 6.26 9.79 33.50
C SER A 3 4.95 10.01 32.73
N ALA A 4 5.06 10.29 31.43
CA ALA A 4 3.87 10.37 30.59
C ALA A 4 3.10 9.04 30.70
N ALA A 5 1.80 9.13 30.94
CA ALA A 5 0.95 7.95 31.00
C ALA A 5 1.04 7.18 29.68
N LEU A 6 1.31 5.88 29.78
CA LEU A 6 1.41 5.01 28.60
C LEU A 6 0.02 4.88 27.95
N ARG A 7 -0.04 4.98 26.64
CA ARG A 7 -1.28 4.94 25.85
C ARG A 7 -1.63 3.52 25.41
N TRP A 8 -1.74 2.60 26.38
CA TRP A 8 -2.10 1.21 26.11
C TRP A 8 -3.42 1.07 25.36
N ASP A 9 -4.37 1.96 25.66
CA ASP A 9 -5.68 2.05 25.03
C ASP A 9 -5.58 2.17 23.49
N ILE A 10 -4.76 3.08 22.98
CA ILE A 10 -4.60 3.32 21.54
C ILE A 10 -3.62 2.31 20.93
N ILE A 11 -2.56 1.94 21.64
CA ILE A 11 -1.58 0.96 21.17
C ILE A 11 -2.28 -0.37 20.84
N GLU A 12 -3.09 -0.88 21.76
CA GLU A 12 -3.80 -2.14 21.56
C GLU A 12 -4.85 -2.05 20.44
N LEU A 13 -5.59 -0.94 20.36
CA LEU A 13 -6.55 -0.72 19.27
C LEU A 13 -5.85 -0.71 17.91
N LEU A 14 -4.68 -0.10 17.79
CA LEU A 14 -3.91 -0.12 16.54
C LEU A 14 -3.44 -1.53 16.17
N PHE A 15 -2.97 -2.33 17.13
CA PHE A 15 -2.60 -3.72 16.88
C PHE A 15 -3.78 -4.53 16.35
N PHE A 16 -4.93 -4.46 17.00
CA PHE A 16 -6.10 -5.21 16.60
C PHE A 16 -6.72 -4.69 15.30
N ALA A 17 -6.81 -3.38 15.13
CA ALA A 17 -7.33 -2.77 13.90
C ALA A 17 -6.47 -3.13 12.69
N TYR A 18 -5.15 -3.06 12.81
CA TYR A 18 -4.24 -3.45 11.75
C TYR A 18 -4.32 -4.95 11.44
N ARG A 19 -4.34 -5.81 12.46
CA ARG A 19 -4.51 -7.26 12.30
C ARG A 19 -5.74 -7.58 11.45
N ASP A 20 -6.87 -6.98 11.78
CA ASP A 20 -8.13 -7.29 11.11
C ASP A 20 -8.24 -6.59 9.74
N PHE A 21 -7.67 -5.39 9.62
CA PHE A 21 -7.59 -4.67 8.36
C PHE A 21 -6.80 -5.44 7.29
N VAL A 22 -5.67 -6.03 7.66
CA VAL A 22 -4.87 -6.83 6.72
C VAL A 22 -5.38 -8.26 6.58
N GLY A 23 -6.09 -8.77 7.58
CA GLY A 23 -6.54 -10.16 7.65
C GLY A 23 -7.49 -10.56 6.53
N ASP A 24 -8.41 -9.68 6.14
CA ASP A 24 -9.36 -9.96 5.05
C ASP A 24 -8.61 -10.19 3.72
N ALA A 25 -7.65 -9.33 3.40
CA ALA A 25 -6.83 -9.46 2.21
C ALA A 25 -5.86 -10.66 2.29
N ASP A 26 -5.23 -10.87 3.44
CA ASP A 26 -4.34 -12.02 3.66
C ASP A 26 -5.07 -13.34 3.42
N HIS A 27 -6.29 -13.47 3.94
CA HIS A 27 -7.12 -14.67 3.76
C HIS A 27 -7.46 -14.91 2.29
N GLU A 28 -7.83 -13.87 1.57
CA GLU A 28 -8.10 -13.95 0.12
C GLU A 28 -6.85 -14.37 -0.67
N LEU A 29 -5.68 -13.88 -0.28
CA LEU A 29 -4.41 -14.15 -0.97
C LEU A 29 -3.85 -15.55 -0.72
N GLU A 30 -4.29 -16.24 0.33
CA GLU A 30 -3.84 -17.62 0.63
C GLU A 30 -4.08 -18.57 -0.55
N ALA A 31 -5.22 -18.44 -1.23
CA ALA A 31 -5.56 -19.25 -2.40
C ALA A 31 -4.58 -19.09 -3.57
N PHE A 32 -3.88 -17.96 -3.64
CA PHE A 32 -2.88 -17.66 -4.67
C PHE A 32 -1.45 -17.99 -4.24
N GLY A 33 -1.23 -18.42 -3.00
CA GLY A 33 0.10 -18.56 -2.42
C GLY A 33 0.80 -17.23 -2.18
N PHE A 34 0.06 -16.15 -2.04
CA PHE A 34 0.57 -14.79 -1.83
C PHE A 34 0.40 -14.36 -0.37
N GLY A 35 1.22 -13.40 0.05
CA GLY A 35 1.18 -12.79 1.38
C GLY A 35 1.14 -11.26 1.31
N ARG A 36 1.36 -10.63 2.45
CA ARG A 36 1.29 -9.16 2.61
C ARG A 36 2.24 -8.39 1.69
N ALA A 37 3.44 -8.91 1.45
CA ALA A 37 4.40 -8.27 0.56
C ALA A 37 3.88 -8.25 -0.88
N HIS A 38 3.28 -9.33 -1.35
CA HIS A 38 2.63 -9.39 -2.67
C HIS A 38 1.50 -8.36 -2.76
N HIS A 39 0.65 -8.28 -1.74
CA HIS A 39 -0.45 -7.31 -1.68
C HIS A 39 0.07 -5.87 -1.80
N ARG A 40 1.08 -5.52 -0.99
CA ARG A 40 1.62 -4.15 -1.00
C ARG A 40 2.29 -3.80 -2.32
N VAL A 41 3.04 -4.72 -2.91
CA VAL A 41 3.64 -4.51 -4.24
C VAL A 41 2.56 -4.29 -5.29
N LEU A 42 1.57 -5.16 -5.36
CA LEU A 42 0.45 -5.03 -6.31
C LEU A 42 -0.29 -3.71 -6.13
N HIS A 43 -0.56 -3.31 -4.88
CA HIS A 43 -1.24 -2.06 -4.57
C HIS A 43 -0.50 -0.85 -5.14
N PHE A 44 0.80 -0.72 -4.84
CA PHE A 44 1.57 0.45 -5.27
C PHE A 44 1.84 0.46 -6.78
N VAL A 45 2.10 -0.69 -7.38
CA VAL A 45 2.28 -0.80 -8.83
C VAL A 45 0.99 -0.45 -9.57
N HIS A 46 -0.16 -0.88 -9.07
CA HIS A 46 -1.46 -0.52 -9.66
C HIS A 46 -1.77 0.97 -9.49
N ARG A 47 -1.55 1.52 -8.30
CA ARG A 47 -1.85 2.93 -8.00
C ARG A 47 -0.91 3.89 -8.71
N TYR A 48 0.33 3.49 -8.97
CA TYR A 48 1.38 4.31 -9.58
C TYR A 48 2.03 3.59 -10.76
N PRO A 49 1.31 3.51 -11.91
CA PRO A 49 1.84 2.85 -13.11
C PRO A 49 3.17 3.45 -13.53
N GLY A 50 4.15 2.60 -13.84
CA GLY A 50 5.49 3.02 -14.17
C GLY A 50 6.42 3.21 -12.96
N LEU A 51 5.96 2.81 -11.77
CA LEU A 51 6.78 2.86 -10.56
C LEU A 51 8.05 2.03 -10.74
N LYS A 52 9.18 2.56 -10.30
CA LYS A 52 10.48 1.88 -10.36
C LYS A 52 10.66 0.94 -9.18
N VAL A 53 11.46 -0.12 -9.38
CA VAL A 53 11.82 -1.04 -8.28
C VAL A 53 12.48 -0.30 -7.11
N ALA A 54 13.35 0.68 -7.40
CA ALA A 54 13.98 1.49 -6.36
C ALA A 54 12.95 2.26 -5.50
N ASP A 55 11.90 2.80 -6.14
CA ASP A 55 10.82 3.52 -5.43
C ASP A 55 10.03 2.57 -4.54
N LEU A 56 9.78 1.34 -4.98
CA LEU A 56 9.14 0.32 -4.15
C LEU A 56 9.94 -0.03 -2.90
N LEU A 57 11.26 -0.14 -3.01
CA LEU A 57 12.13 -0.37 -1.85
C LEU A 57 12.00 0.76 -0.83
N ASP A 58 11.99 2.00 -1.30
CA ASP A 58 11.85 3.18 -0.45
C ASP A 58 10.48 3.22 0.26
N VAL A 59 9.41 2.91 -0.47
CA VAL A 59 8.04 2.94 0.06
C VAL A 59 7.79 1.78 1.04
N LEU A 60 8.21 0.57 0.68
CA LEU A 60 7.88 -0.64 1.43
C LEU A 60 8.84 -0.90 2.60
N ARG A 61 10.05 -0.36 2.55
CA ARG A 61 11.10 -0.59 3.56
C ARG A 61 11.35 -2.07 3.82
N ILE A 62 11.47 -2.84 2.76
CA ILE A 62 11.82 -4.25 2.79
C ILE A 62 13.19 -4.47 2.13
N THR A 63 13.78 -5.66 2.32
CA THR A 63 15.05 -5.99 1.70
C THR A 63 14.91 -6.17 0.19
N LYS A 64 15.97 -5.89 -0.55
CA LYS A 64 16.04 -6.19 -2.00
C LYS A 64 15.75 -7.66 -2.30
N GLN A 65 16.23 -8.56 -1.45
CA GLN A 65 16.00 -10.00 -1.60
C GLN A 65 14.52 -10.36 -1.47
N SER A 66 13.83 -9.81 -0.46
CA SER A 66 12.40 -10.05 -0.27
C SER A 66 11.59 -9.49 -1.43
N LEU A 67 11.89 -8.26 -1.86
CA LEU A 67 11.22 -7.65 -3.01
C LEU A 67 11.47 -8.45 -4.28
N GLY A 68 12.71 -8.89 -4.52
CA GLY A 68 13.08 -9.67 -5.71
C GLY A 68 12.27 -10.96 -5.83
N ARG A 69 12.07 -11.70 -4.74
CA ARG A 69 11.25 -12.92 -4.73
C ARG A 69 9.79 -12.62 -5.04
N VAL A 70 9.22 -11.60 -4.41
CA VAL A 70 7.83 -11.20 -4.61
C VAL A 70 7.60 -10.73 -6.05
N LEU A 71 8.47 -9.88 -6.58
CA LEU A 71 8.39 -9.41 -7.96
C LEU A 71 8.51 -10.56 -8.96
N LYS A 72 9.47 -11.46 -8.75
CA LYS A 72 9.63 -12.62 -9.62
C LYS A 72 8.35 -13.44 -9.70
N GLN A 73 7.72 -13.74 -8.58
CA GLN A 73 6.48 -14.51 -8.54
C GLN A 73 5.34 -13.76 -9.23
N LEU A 74 5.16 -12.46 -8.97
CA LEU A 74 4.12 -11.68 -9.61
C LEU A 74 4.32 -11.52 -11.12
N LEU A 75 5.57 -11.41 -11.58
CA LEU A 75 5.92 -11.38 -13.00
C LEU A 75 5.66 -12.74 -13.65
N ASP A 76 6.15 -13.82 -13.06
CA ASP A 76 6.01 -15.18 -13.60
C ASP A 76 4.54 -15.61 -13.69
N GLU A 77 3.71 -15.20 -12.75
CA GLU A 77 2.29 -15.54 -12.71
C GLU A 77 1.39 -14.54 -13.45
N GLY A 78 1.97 -13.50 -14.05
CA GLY A 78 1.27 -12.57 -14.95
C GLY A 78 0.43 -11.50 -14.27
N TYR A 79 0.71 -11.16 -13.02
CA TYR A 79 0.03 -10.06 -12.32
C TYR A 79 0.67 -8.69 -12.57
N ILE A 80 1.95 -8.68 -12.89
CA ILE A 80 2.75 -7.49 -13.17
C ILE A 80 3.56 -7.72 -14.45
N VAL A 81 3.81 -6.66 -15.19
CA VAL A 81 4.79 -6.61 -16.27
C VAL A 81 5.81 -5.52 -15.98
N GLN A 82 7.02 -5.68 -16.51
CA GLN A 82 8.03 -4.65 -16.41
C GLN A 82 8.48 -4.22 -17.80
N LYS A 83 8.79 -2.93 -17.91
CA LYS A 83 9.30 -2.31 -19.15
C LYS A 83 10.58 -1.56 -18.86
N ALA A 84 11.50 -1.49 -19.82
CA ALA A 84 12.67 -0.64 -19.73
C ALA A 84 12.27 0.84 -19.74
N GLY A 85 12.98 1.69 -18.96
CA GLY A 85 12.76 3.12 -18.99
C GLY A 85 13.14 3.75 -20.34
N ASN A 86 12.42 4.79 -20.77
CA ASN A 86 12.67 5.47 -22.04
C ASN A 86 13.99 6.24 -22.03
N ASN A 87 14.33 6.88 -20.90
CA ASN A 87 15.52 7.72 -20.77
C ASN A 87 16.74 6.95 -20.25
N ASP A 88 16.50 5.90 -19.46
CA ASP A 88 17.51 4.99 -18.92
C ASP A 88 17.00 3.56 -19.01
N ARG A 89 17.57 2.78 -19.92
CA ARG A 89 17.19 1.37 -20.13
C ARG A 89 17.52 0.45 -18.98
N ARG A 90 18.32 0.90 -18.02
CA ARG A 90 18.62 0.17 -16.77
C ARG A 90 17.46 0.23 -15.78
N GLN A 91 16.61 1.25 -15.90
CA GLN A 91 15.43 1.39 -15.06
C GLN A 91 14.37 0.37 -15.48
N ARG A 92 13.76 -0.24 -14.48
CA ARG A 92 12.66 -1.18 -14.67
C ARG A 92 11.39 -0.53 -14.16
N LEU A 93 10.48 -0.26 -15.08
CA LEU A 93 9.18 0.34 -14.80
C LEU A 93 8.15 -0.77 -14.66
N LEU A 94 7.36 -0.71 -13.60
CA LEU A 94 6.41 -1.74 -13.25
C LEU A 94 4.98 -1.30 -13.57
N PHE A 95 4.20 -2.23 -14.10
CA PHE A 95 2.79 -2.01 -14.44
C PHE A 95 1.97 -3.23 -14.05
N ALA A 96 0.77 -3.00 -13.51
CA ALA A 96 -0.18 -4.08 -13.29
C ALA A 96 -0.78 -4.54 -14.63
N THR A 97 -0.95 -5.84 -14.76
CA THR A 97 -1.72 -6.43 -15.86
C THR A 97 -3.22 -6.34 -15.54
N PRO A 98 -4.14 -6.58 -16.52
CA PRO A 98 -5.57 -6.71 -16.22
C PRO A 98 -5.86 -7.74 -15.13
N LYS A 99 -5.13 -8.84 -15.07
CA LYS A 99 -5.21 -9.84 -14.01
C LYS A 99 -4.79 -9.26 -12.65
N GLY A 100 -3.71 -8.49 -12.61
CA GLY A 100 -3.24 -7.79 -11.40
C GLY A 100 -4.21 -6.74 -10.94
N GLU A 101 -4.76 -5.94 -11.85
CA GLU A 101 -5.77 -4.91 -11.54
C GLU A 101 -7.04 -5.51 -10.94
N ALA A 102 -7.52 -6.64 -11.49
CA ALA A 102 -8.69 -7.34 -10.96
C ALA A 102 -8.46 -7.83 -9.52
N LEU A 103 -7.28 -8.38 -9.23
CA LEU A 103 -6.93 -8.81 -7.87
C LEU A 103 -6.84 -7.63 -6.91
N VAL A 104 -6.16 -6.55 -7.29
CA VAL A 104 -6.09 -5.33 -6.45
C VAL A 104 -7.47 -4.76 -6.16
N ALA A 105 -8.34 -4.70 -7.17
CA ALA A 105 -9.72 -4.21 -6.99
C ALA A 105 -10.49 -5.06 -5.97
N LYS A 106 -10.34 -6.37 -6.02
CA LYS A 106 -10.97 -7.29 -5.06
C LYS A 106 -10.46 -7.05 -3.64
N LEU A 107 -9.15 -6.96 -3.46
CA LEU A 107 -8.53 -6.71 -2.14
C LEU A 107 -8.92 -5.33 -1.60
N ALA A 108 -8.87 -4.30 -2.43
CA ALA A 108 -9.30 -2.96 -2.05
C ALA A 108 -10.79 -2.89 -1.69
N GLY A 109 -11.63 -3.68 -2.37
CA GLY A 109 -13.05 -3.83 -2.03
C GLY A 109 -13.26 -4.37 -0.62
N LEU A 110 -12.55 -5.43 -0.24
CA LEU A 110 -12.62 -6.01 1.11
C LEU A 110 -12.18 -4.99 2.19
N GLN A 111 -11.12 -4.25 1.92
CA GLN A 111 -10.63 -3.21 2.83
C GLN A 111 -11.62 -2.04 2.92
N THR A 112 -12.17 -1.63 1.78
CA THR A 112 -13.18 -0.56 1.71
C THR A 112 -14.43 -0.91 2.50
N ASP A 113 -14.92 -2.13 2.38
CA ASP A 113 -16.09 -2.60 3.14
C ASP A 113 -15.84 -2.55 4.65
N ARG A 114 -14.67 -2.94 5.11
CA ARG A 114 -14.28 -2.83 6.52
C ARG A 114 -14.22 -1.38 6.98
N LEU A 115 -13.58 -0.52 6.21
CA LEU A 115 -13.49 0.92 6.51
C LEU A 115 -14.87 1.56 6.54
N ASN A 116 -15.74 1.27 5.58
CA ASN A 116 -17.09 1.82 5.54
C ASN A 116 -17.94 1.37 6.73
N ARG A 117 -17.80 0.12 7.17
CA ARG A 117 -18.47 -0.34 8.40
C ARG A 117 -17.98 0.41 9.63
N ALA A 118 -16.66 0.61 9.74
CA ALA A 118 -16.05 1.31 10.87
C ALA A 118 -16.40 2.80 10.89
N LEU A 119 -16.62 3.42 9.72
CA LEU A 119 -16.96 4.84 9.59
C LEU A 119 -18.45 5.13 9.78
N ARG A 120 -19.30 4.11 9.93
CA ARG A 120 -20.73 4.32 10.18
C ARG A 120 -20.94 5.15 11.46
N GLY A 121 -21.68 6.23 11.33
CA GLY A 121 -21.97 7.13 12.45
C GLY A 121 -20.84 8.10 12.79
N ILE A 122 -19.76 8.10 12.02
CA ILE A 122 -18.69 9.11 12.13
C ILE A 122 -19.01 10.24 11.15
N GLU A 123 -19.09 11.45 11.70
CA GLU A 123 -19.32 12.65 10.89
C GLU A 123 -18.12 13.01 10.01
N PRO A 124 -18.31 13.80 8.91
CA PRO A 124 -17.22 14.20 8.01
C PRO A 124 -16.02 14.85 8.72
N ALA A 125 -16.25 15.66 9.75
CA ALA A 125 -15.18 16.24 10.56
C ALA A 125 -14.38 15.18 11.32
N GLY A 126 -15.04 14.10 11.77
CA GLY A 126 -14.37 12.97 12.41
C GLY A 126 -13.46 12.20 11.45
N LEU A 127 -13.88 12.02 10.21
CA LEU A 127 -13.06 11.39 9.17
C LEU A 127 -11.79 12.19 8.90
N GLU A 128 -11.88 13.51 8.84
CA GLU A 128 -10.70 14.36 8.68
C GLU A 128 -9.74 14.26 9.87
N THR A 129 -10.27 14.20 11.09
CA THR A 129 -9.48 13.96 12.31
C THR A 129 -8.73 12.61 12.23
N ILE A 130 -9.39 11.56 11.76
CA ILE A 130 -8.77 10.23 11.55
C ILE A 130 -7.62 10.32 10.55
N ARG A 131 -7.82 11.00 9.42
CA ARG A 131 -6.78 11.21 8.41
C ARG A 131 -5.57 11.96 8.97
N GLN A 132 -5.81 13.03 9.72
CA GLN A 132 -4.76 13.81 10.40
C GLN A 132 -3.98 12.96 11.38
N PHE A 133 -4.67 12.15 12.19
CA PHE A 133 -4.04 11.24 13.14
C PHE A 133 -3.14 10.22 12.44
N LEU A 134 -3.65 9.53 11.43
CA LEU A 134 -2.88 8.53 10.69
C LEU A 134 -1.68 9.16 9.97
N ARG A 135 -1.87 10.34 9.37
CA ARG A 135 -0.78 11.07 8.70
C ARG A 135 0.31 11.49 9.69
N ALA A 136 -0.08 11.95 10.88
CA ALA A 136 0.87 12.34 11.92
C ALA A 136 1.69 11.19 12.50
N MET A 137 1.21 9.95 12.37
CA MET A 137 1.95 8.75 12.78
C MET A 137 3.05 8.33 11.80
N ILE A 138 3.03 8.85 10.57
CA ILE A 138 4.05 8.54 9.56
C ILE A 138 5.28 9.40 9.86
N ASP A 139 6.48 8.82 9.70
CA ASP A 139 7.73 9.55 9.91
C ASP A 139 7.83 10.80 9.03
N HIS A 140 8.32 11.90 9.60
CA HIS A 140 8.32 13.22 8.96
C HIS A 140 9.04 13.25 7.60
N ASP A 141 10.04 12.40 7.40
CA ASP A 141 10.76 12.33 6.13
C ASP A 141 10.00 11.56 5.05
N ASP A 142 8.98 10.78 5.43
CA ASP A 142 8.20 9.96 4.51
C ASP A 142 6.88 10.58 4.04
N PRO A 143 6.11 11.35 4.84
CA PRO A 143 4.81 11.83 4.40
C PRO A 143 4.90 12.70 3.15
N ASP A 144 5.88 13.59 3.08
CA ASP A 144 6.06 14.47 1.92
C ASP A 144 6.47 13.66 0.69
N LYS A 145 7.37 12.69 0.84
CA LYS A 145 7.82 11.82 -0.26
C LYS A 145 6.69 10.94 -0.77
N VAL A 146 5.92 10.34 0.13
CA VAL A 146 4.75 9.52 -0.23
C VAL A 146 3.67 10.38 -0.89
N LEU A 147 3.38 11.56 -0.34
CA LEU A 147 2.42 12.51 -0.92
C LEU A 147 2.86 13.03 -2.29
N GLN A 148 4.14 13.34 -2.47
CA GLN A 148 4.68 13.75 -3.79
C GLN A 148 4.51 12.62 -4.82
N THR A 149 4.75 11.39 -4.44
CA THR A 149 4.53 10.22 -5.31
C THR A 149 3.05 10.09 -5.67
N ILE A 150 2.15 10.27 -4.70
CA ILE A 150 0.69 10.25 -4.90
C ILE A 150 0.25 11.38 -5.83
N LEU A 151 0.70 12.60 -5.58
CA LEU A 151 0.33 13.78 -6.38
C LEU A 151 0.88 13.70 -7.81
N ALA A 152 2.10 13.20 -8.00
CA ALA A 152 2.69 13.00 -9.33
C ALA A 152 1.86 12.01 -10.17
N ALA A 153 1.37 10.94 -9.56
CA ALA A 153 0.51 9.95 -10.23
C ALA A 153 -0.86 10.54 -10.61
N ASP A 154 -1.45 11.38 -9.77
CA ASP A 154 -2.73 12.04 -10.06
C ASP A 154 -2.62 13.08 -11.19
N THR A 155 -1.47 13.73 -11.34
CA THR A 155 -1.21 14.68 -12.43
C THR A 155 -1.11 13.96 -13.78
N THR A 156 -0.49 12.79 -13.81
CA THR A 156 -0.35 11.98 -15.03
C THR A 156 -1.67 11.36 -15.51
N ARG A 157 -2.70 11.28 -14.64
CA ARG A 157 -4.02 10.76 -15.00
C ARG A 157 -4.96 11.80 -15.64
N LYS A 158 -4.59 13.08 -15.57
CA LYS A 158 -5.41 14.19 -16.11
C LYS A 158 -4.97 14.64 -17.51
N GLU A 159 -3.89 14.09 -18.07
CA GLU A 159 -3.45 14.23 -19.45
C GLU A 159 -3.75 12.94 -20.24
#